data_0bd115d533e460076935ed5d17eef266
#
_entry.id   0bd115d533e460076935ed5d17eef266
#
_cell.length_a   1.000
_cell.length_b   1.000
_cell.length_c   1.000
_cell.angle_alpha   90.00
_cell.angle_beta   90.00
_cell.angle_gamma   90.00
#
_symmetry.space_group_name_H-M   'P 1'
#
loop_
_entity.id
_entity.type
_entity.pdbx_description
1 polymer ?
#
loop_
_entity_poly.entity_id
_entity_poly.type
_entity_poly.pdbx_seq_one_letter_code
_entity_poly.pdbx_strand_id
1 'polypeptide(L)'
;MTQPLQWAGVGRTEKGYVRASNQDALALLNDCGVWIVADGMGGHPAGGLAADTAVAEASRRAQQRAAWLLDHPAKTAEFVADLVTSANRRIHDLILEKPSLEGMGTTFVALTITPASPQVAHIAHLGDSRAYLYRAGELKQLTRDHTLVQKFVQRGLIDAVTALTHPERHILTKGLGMGVDMKPELTSTPVTPEDIVILCSDGLTKMLDDASIASILSLAGGDPHKACHGLTEQALNRGGEDNITVIVVACRRS
;
A
#
# COMPACT_ATOMS: atom_id res chain seq x y z
N MET A 1 -27.81 -9.30 -18.22
CA MET A 1 -26.90 -9.44 -17.06
C MET A 1 -25.78 -8.45 -17.30
N THR A 2 -25.66 -7.41 -16.49
CA THR A 2 -24.55 -6.46 -16.54
C THR A 2 -23.26 -7.20 -16.18
N GLN A 3 -22.23 -7.12 -17.01
CA GLN A 3 -20.93 -7.66 -16.67
C GLN A 3 -20.45 -7.06 -15.33
N PRO A 4 -19.84 -7.87 -14.44
CA PRO A 4 -19.30 -7.32 -13.20
C PRO A 4 -18.25 -6.26 -13.52
N LEU A 5 -18.28 -5.15 -12.79
CA LEU A 5 -17.30 -4.07 -12.93
C LEU A 5 -15.89 -4.63 -12.68
N GLN A 6 -14.99 -4.42 -13.65
CA GLN A 6 -13.61 -4.88 -13.54
C GLN A 6 -12.71 -3.72 -13.10
N TRP A 7 -12.03 -3.91 -11.99
CA TRP A 7 -11.01 -3.00 -11.51
C TRP A 7 -9.63 -3.44 -12.02
N ALA A 8 -8.80 -2.47 -12.37
CA ALA A 8 -7.43 -2.74 -12.78
C ALA A 8 -6.47 -1.72 -12.17
N GLY A 9 -5.33 -2.20 -11.73
CA GLY A 9 -4.24 -1.39 -11.21
C GLY A 9 -3.17 -1.15 -12.27
N VAL A 10 -2.62 0.05 -12.25
CA VAL A 10 -1.39 0.44 -12.93
C VAL A 10 -0.39 0.87 -11.85
N GLY A 11 0.84 0.40 -11.91
CA GLY A 11 1.85 0.70 -10.90
C GLY A 11 3.20 1.07 -11.49
N ARG A 12 3.93 1.89 -10.75
CA ARG A 12 5.33 2.24 -10.98
C ARG A 12 6.09 2.18 -9.67
N THR A 13 7.36 1.78 -9.76
CA THR A 13 8.31 1.87 -8.67
C THR A 13 9.60 2.48 -9.20
N GLU A 14 10.12 3.48 -8.50
CA GLU A 14 11.30 4.24 -8.89
C GLU A 14 12.29 4.27 -7.72
N LYS A 15 13.56 4.16 -8.03
CA LYS A 15 14.60 4.22 -7.00
C LYS A 15 14.70 5.58 -6.33
N GLY A 16 14.29 6.65 -7.02
CA GLY A 16 14.62 8.02 -6.65
C GLY A 16 16.06 8.38 -6.97
N TYR A 17 16.47 9.60 -6.56
CA TYR A 17 17.78 10.13 -6.91
C TYR A 17 18.82 9.97 -5.79
N VAL A 18 18.40 9.78 -4.56
CA VAL A 18 19.27 9.78 -3.38
C VAL A 18 19.62 8.36 -2.92
N ARG A 19 18.68 7.42 -3.01
CA ARG A 19 18.89 6.04 -2.53
C ARG A 19 19.82 5.24 -3.46
N ALA A 20 20.66 4.38 -2.87
CA ALA A 20 21.57 3.50 -3.62
C ALA A 20 20.82 2.38 -4.36
N SER A 21 19.75 1.84 -3.75
CA SER A 21 18.93 0.76 -4.30
C SER A 21 17.44 1.07 -4.11
N ASN A 22 16.60 0.39 -4.86
CA ASN A 22 15.17 0.36 -4.61
C ASN A 22 14.87 -0.81 -3.68
N GLN A 23 14.28 -0.52 -2.52
CA GLN A 23 13.86 -1.50 -1.52
C GLN A 23 12.34 -1.64 -1.44
N ASP A 24 11.61 -0.90 -2.28
CA ASP A 24 10.17 -1.07 -2.44
C ASP A 24 9.86 -2.27 -3.34
N ALA A 25 8.72 -2.90 -3.10
CA ALA A 25 8.15 -3.92 -3.96
C ALA A 25 6.66 -3.68 -4.19
N LEU A 26 6.14 -4.08 -5.35
CA LEU A 26 4.72 -4.00 -5.66
C LEU A 26 4.21 -5.26 -6.37
N ALA A 27 2.90 -5.50 -6.29
CA ALA A 27 2.23 -6.50 -7.13
C ALA A 27 0.94 -5.95 -7.72
N LEU A 28 0.73 -6.24 -9.01
CA LEU A 28 -0.46 -5.93 -9.79
C LEU A 28 -1.13 -7.24 -10.22
N LEU A 29 -1.96 -7.81 -9.36
CA LEU A 29 -2.64 -9.07 -9.61
C LEU A 29 -4.07 -8.78 -10.11
N ASN A 30 -4.17 -8.10 -11.26
CA ASN A 30 -5.44 -7.64 -11.83
C ASN A 30 -6.47 -8.78 -12.01
N ASP A 31 -6.02 -9.97 -12.41
CA ASP A 31 -6.87 -11.15 -12.60
C ASP A 31 -7.40 -11.71 -11.26
N CYS A 32 -6.72 -11.40 -10.16
CA CYS A 32 -7.12 -11.78 -8.80
C CYS A 32 -7.83 -10.65 -8.06
N GLY A 33 -7.86 -9.42 -8.61
CA GLY A 33 -8.38 -8.23 -7.94
C GLY A 33 -7.59 -7.85 -6.69
N VAL A 34 -6.26 -8.02 -6.72
CA VAL A 34 -5.37 -7.74 -5.58
C VAL A 34 -4.21 -6.84 -6.01
N TRP A 35 -3.92 -5.81 -5.22
CA TRP A 35 -2.82 -4.87 -5.42
C TRP A 35 -2.08 -4.68 -4.11
N ILE A 36 -0.75 -4.65 -4.19
CA ILE A 36 0.12 -4.66 -3.00
C ILE A 36 1.27 -3.68 -3.19
N VAL A 37 1.58 -2.91 -2.14
CA VAL A 37 2.81 -2.14 -2.01
C VAL A 37 3.49 -2.53 -0.70
N ALA A 38 4.80 -2.69 -0.72
CA ALA A 38 5.65 -2.93 0.43
C ALA A 38 6.91 -2.07 0.32
N ASP A 39 7.30 -1.40 1.42
CA ASP A 39 8.46 -0.54 1.53
C ASP A 39 9.43 -1.18 2.53
N GLY A 40 10.59 -1.61 2.03
CA GLY A 40 11.59 -2.28 2.85
C GLY A 40 12.22 -1.33 3.86
N MET A 41 12.10 -1.66 5.16
CA MET A 41 12.56 -0.79 6.23
C MET A 41 14.05 -0.47 6.13
N GLY A 42 14.34 0.86 6.10
CA GLY A 42 15.63 1.42 5.81
C GLY A 42 16.73 1.12 6.82
N GLY A 43 17.96 1.17 6.31
CA GLY A 43 19.18 0.98 7.09
C GLY A 43 19.66 -0.46 7.18
N HIS A 44 18.82 -1.46 6.99
CA HIS A 44 19.23 -2.86 6.89
C HIS A 44 19.33 -3.29 5.41
N PRO A 45 20.45 -3.92 4.99
CA PRO A 45 20.61 -4.38 3.60
C PRO A 45 19.52 -5.36 3.14
N ALA A 46 18.83 -5.99 4.07
CA ALA A 46 17.74 -6.95 3.80
C ALA A 46 16.34 -6.34 3.75
N GLY A 47 16.18 -5.00 3.81
CA GLY A 47 14.86 -4.35 3.67
C GLY A 47 14.18 -4.71 2.35
N GLY A 48 14.88 -4.59 1.23
CA GLY A 48 14.35 -4.99 -0.07
C GLY A 48 13.99 -6.49 -0.14
N LEU A 49 14.82 -7.36 0.47
CA LEU A 49 14.48 -8.80 0.55
C LEU A 49 13.20 -9.03 1.37
N ALA A 50 12.97 -8.26 2.43
CA ALA A 50 11.74 -8.37 3.21
C ALA A 50 10.52 -7.96 2.39
N ALA A 51 10.60 -6.83 1.64
CA ALA A 51 9.53 -6.37 0.76
C ALA A 51 9.23 -7.37 -0.35
N ASP A 52 10.27 -7.86 -1.05
CA ASP A 52 10.13 -8.88 -2.10
C ASP A 52 9.52 -10.18 -1.55
N THR A 53 9.98 -10.65 -0.39
CA THR A 53 9.46 -11.86 0.26
C THR A 53 7.98 -11.71 0.62
N ALA A 54 7.60 -10.56 1.18
CA ALA A 54 6.23 -10.27 1.58
C ALA A 54 5.30 -10.23 0.35
N VAL A 55 5.70 -9.51 -0.70
CA VAL A 55 4.92 -9.38 -1.94
C VAL A 55 4.81 -10.72 -2.66
N ALA A 56 5.88 -11.50 -2.74
CA ALA A 56 5.88 -12.82 -3.38
C ALA A 56 4.93 -13.81 -2.66
N GLU A 57 5.01 -13.90 -1.32
CA GLU A 57 4.13 -14.80 -0.55
C GLU A 57 2.67 -14.39 -0.64
N ALA A 58 2.36 -13.09 -0.50
CA ALA A 58 1.00 -12.59 -0.63
C ALA A 58 0.44 -12.81 -2.05
N SER A 59 1.27 -12.62 -3.09
CA SER A 59 0.88 -12.90 -4.48
C SER A 59 0.56 -14.37 -4.70
N ARG A 60 1.42 -15.26 -4.24
CA ARG A 60 1.20 -16.71 -4.29
C ARG A 60 -0.12 -17.08 -3.60
N ARG A 61 -0.37 -16.54 -2.41
CA ARG A 61 -1.59 -16.77 -1.64
C ARG A 61 -2.83 -16.24 -2.36
N ALA A 62 -2.74 -15.05 -2.93
CA ALA A 62 -3.83 -14.44 -3.70
C ALA A 62 -4.21 -15.31 -4.90
N GLN A 63 -3.24 -15.75 -5.70
CA GLN A 63 -3.48 -16.61 -6.87
C GLN A 63 -4.12 -17.94 -6.49
N GLN A 64 -3.70 -18.56 -5.37
CA GLN A 64 -4.26 -19.82 -4.90
C GLN A 64 -5.72 -19.70 -4.44
N ARG A 65 -6.16 -18.52 -3.98
CA ARG A 65 -7.47 -18.30 -3.41
C ARG A 65 -8.41 -17.44 -4.26
N ALA A 66 -7.96 -16.94 -5.40
CA ALA A 66 -8.76 -16.06 -6.25
C ALA A 66 -10.10 -16.68 -6.65
N ALA A 67 -10.09 -17.93 -7.14
CA ALA A 67 -11.32 -18.64 -7.51
C ALA A 67 -12.25 -18.85 -6.31
N TRP A 68 -11.69 -19.23 -5.16
CA TRP A 68 -12.47 -19.41 -3.92
C TRP A 68 -13.14 -18.12 -3.47
N LEU A 69 -12.48 -16.97 -3.64
CA LEU A 69 -13.02 -15.67 -3.24
C LEU A 69 -14.25 -15.27 -4.08
N LEU A 70 -14.30 -15.67 -5.37
CA LEU A 70 -15.48 -15.45 -6.22
C LEU A 70 -16.73 -16.13 -5.66
N ASP A 71 -16.56 -17.31 -5.08
CA ASP A 71 -17.66 -18.07 -4.46
C ASP A 71 -17.97 -17.60 -3.03
N HIS A 72 -17.06 -16.84 -2.41
CA HIS A 72 -17.17 -16.38 -1.02
C HIS A 72 -16.92 -14.87 -0.86
N PRO A 73 -17.68 -14.00 -1.55
CA PRO A 73 -17.41 -12.55 -1.55
C PRO A 73 -17.49 -11.90 -0.15
N ALA A 74 -18.30 -12.47 0.76
CA ALA A 74 -18.39 -12.00 2.15
C ALA A 74 -17.09 -12.18 2.95
N LYS A 75 -16.14 -13.00 2.44
CA LYS A 75 -14.84 -13.28 3.07
C LYS A 75 -13.70 -12.41 2.55
N THR A 76 -13.99 -11.39 1.75
CA THR A 76 -12.97 -10.52 1.14
C THR A 76 -12.11 -9.81 2.20
N ALA A 77 -12.71 -9.31 3.28
CA ALA A 77 -11.96 -8.67 4.36
C ALA A 77 -11.03 -9.64 5.11
N GLU A 78 -11.50 -10.87 5.39
CA GLU A 78 -10.67 -11.91 6.00
C GLU A 78 -9.54 -12.35 5.06
N PHE A 79 -9.83 -12.41 3.76
CA PHE A 79 -8.85 -12.77 2.75
C PHE A 79 -7.70 -11.77 2.68
N VAL A 80 -7.97 -10.46 2.63
CA VAL A 80 -6.89 -9.46 2.57
C VAL A 80 -6.07 -9.43 3.86
N ALA A 81 -6.68 -9.70 5.02
CA ALA A 81 -5.96 -9.85 6.29
C ALA A 81 -5.03 -11.08 6.29
N ASP A 82 -5.48 -12.19 5.68
CA ASP A 82 -4.70 -13.42 5.54
C ASP A 82 -3.45 -13.21 4.66
N LEU A 83 -3.50 -12.34 3.64
CA LEU A 83 -2.33 -11.98 2.84
C LEU A 83 -1.22 -11.36 3.71
N VAL A 84 -1.58 -10.40 4.58
CA VAL A 84 -0.63 -9.76 5.50
C VAL A 84 -0.05 -10.76 6.50
N THR A 85 -0.92 -11.59 7.09
CA THR A 85 -0.51 -12.57 8.10
C THR A 85 0.42 -13.64 7.50
N SER A 86 0.12 -14.14 6.30
CA SER A 86 0.97 -15.11 5.61
C SER A 86 2.32 -14.53 5.22
N ALA A 87 2.33 -13.27 4.74
CA ALA A 87 3.57 -12.55 4.42
C ALA A 87 4.45 -12.35 5.66
N ASN A 88 3.86 -11.95 6.80
CA ASN A 88 4.59 -11.81 8.06
C ASN A 88 5.21 -13.14 8.52
N ARG A 89 4.44 -14.22 8.47
CA ARG A 89 4.95 -15.55 8.81
C ARG A 89 6.13 -15.94 7.93
N ARG A 90 6.03 -15.73 6.60
CA ARG A 90 7.12 -16.08 5.66
C ARG A 90 8.42 -15.30 5.95
N ILE A 91 8.32 -14.03 6.35
CA ILE A 91 9.48 -13.23 6.79
C ILE A 91 10.12 -13.87 8.04
N HIS A 92 9.33 -14.23 9.04
CA HIS A 92 9.84 -14.87 10.25
C HIS A 92 10.45 -16.25 9.97
N ASP A 93 9.83 -17.07 9.11
CA ASP A 93 10.40 -18.35 8.67
C ASP A 93 11.78 -18.15 8.04
N LEU A 94 11.93 -17.12 7.19
CA LEU A 94 13.18 -16.81 6.53
C LEU A 94 14.27 -16.33 7.54
N ILE A 95 13.89 -15.56 8.56
CA ILE A 95 14.80 -15.17 9.65
C ILE A 95 15.25 -16.40 10.43
N LEU A 96 14.36 -17.35 10.72
CA LEU A 96 14.73 -18.60 11.38
C LEU A 96 15.67 -19.48 10.53
N GLU A 97 15.45 -19.52 9.21
CA GLU A 97 16.31 -20.22 8.26
C GLU A 97 17.70 -19.56 8.15
N LYS A 98 17.76 -18.21 8.26
CA LYS A 98 18.96 -17.39 8.09
C LYS A 98 19.02 -16.29 9.15
N PRO A 99 19.59 -16.57 10.33
CA PRO A 99 19.67 -15.61 11.45
C PRO A 99 20.40 -14.29 11.12
N SER A 100 21.23 -14.27 10.08
CA SER A 100 21.87 -13.04 9.60
C SER A 100 20.87 -12.00 9.03
N LEU A 101 19.62 -12.39 8.83
CA LEU A 101 18.52 -11.52 8.40
C LEU A 101 17.71 -10.95 9.56
N GLU A 102 18.14 -11.20 10.81
CA GLU A 102 17.48 -10.63 11.99
C GLU A 102 17.37 -9.09 11.86
N GLY A 103 16.18 -8.56 12.17
CA GLY A 103 15.90 -7.13 12.00
C GLY A 103 15.43 -6.72 10.61
N MET A 104 15.38 -7.65 9.62
CA MET A 104 14.74 -7.31 8.34
C MET A 104 13.23 -7.10 8.54
N GLY A 105 12.68 -6.13 7.82
CA GLY A 105 11.26 -5.85 7.88
C GLY A 105 10.81 -4.96 6.73
N THR A 106 9.50 -4.84 6.60
CA THR A 106 8.89 -4.01 5.57
C THR A 106 7.53 -3.49 6.03
N THR A 107 7.10 -2.35 5.48
CA THR A 107 5.69 -1.97 5.51
C THR A 107 4.91 -2.91 4.60
N PHE A 108 3.59 -2.85 4.68
CA PHE A 108 2.74 -3.61 3.77
C PHE A 108 1.36 -2.96 3.69
N VAL A 109 0.89 -2.68 2.49
CA VAL A 109 -0.48 -2.30 2.23
C VAL A 109 -1.02 -3.11 1.05
N ALA A 110 -2.15 -3.78 1.28
CA ALA A 110 -2.84 -4.57 0.27
C ALA A 110 -4.28 -4.09 0.12
N LEU A 111 -4.74 -4.05 -1.13
CA LEU A 111 -6.10 -3.75 -1.53
C LEU A 111 -6.70 -4.96 -2.24
N THR A 112 -7.96 -5.24 -1.95
CA THR A 112 -8.82 -6.08 -2.79
C THR A 112 -10.22 -5.47 -2.85
N ILE A 113 -10.95 -5.69 -3.95
CA ILE A 113 -12.31 -5.19 -4.11
C ILE A 113 -13.24 -6.39 -4.20
N THR A 114 -14.33 -6.37 -3.41
CA THR A 114 -15.34 -7.43 -3.42
C THR A 114 -15.81 -7.71 -4.85
N PRO A 115 -15.76 -8.97 -5.32
CA PRO A 115 -16.15 -9.30 -6.69
C PRO A 115 -17.67 -9.19 -6.95
N ALA A 116 -18.49 -9.13 -5.89
CA ALA A 116 -19.94 -9.01 -5.95
C ALA A 116 -20.40 -7.58 -5.66
N SER A 117 -21.60 -7.23 -6.11
CA SER A 117 -22.26 -5.95 -5.81
C SER A 117 -23.02 -6.01 -4.48
N PRO A 118 -22.95 -4.97 -3.63
CA PRO A 118 -22.21 -3.73 -3.80
C PRO A 118 -20.70 -3.95 -3.65
N GLN A 119 -19.91 -3.25 -4.48
CA GLN A 119 -18.46 -3.36 -4.41
C GLN A 119 -17.91 -2.59 -3.23
N VAL A 120 -17.00 -3.23 -2.51
CA VAL A 120 -16.32 -2.69 -1.32
C VAL A 120 -14.82 -2.91 -1.49
N ALA A 121 -14.07 -1.84 -1.37
CA ALA A 121 -12.61 -1.90 -1.25
C ALA A 121 -12.24 -2.30 0.19
N HIS A 122 -11.46 -3.35 0.32
CA HIS A 122 -10.92 -3.84 1.59
C HIS A 122 -9.42 -3.65 1.58
N ILE A 123 -8.91 -2.93 2.56
CA ILE A 123 -7.50 -2.61 2.73
C ILE A 123 -7.00 -3.25 4.03
N ALA A 124 -5.86 -3.93 3.95
CA ALA A 124 -5.12 -4.41 5.11
C ALA A 124 -3.72 -3.82 5.09
N HIS A 125 -3.26 -3.21 6.19
CA HIS A 125 -1.93 -2.60 6.22
C HIS A 125 -1.21 -2.75 7.55
N LEU A 126 0.13 -2.67 7.46
CA LEU A 126 1.09 -2.48 8.55
C LEU A 126 2.19 -1.53 8.07
N GLY A 127 2.49 -0.52 8.86
CA GLY A 127 3.48 0.51 8.52
C GLY A 127 2.85 1.84 8.15
N ASP A 128 3.58 2.65 7.39
CA ASP A 128 3.23 4.00 6.95
C ASP A 128 3.08 4.13 5.42
N SER A 129 3.14 3.01 4.68
CA SER A 129 2.61 2.96 3.32
C SER A 129 1.11 3.16 3.36
N ARG A 130 0.58 3.95 2.43
CA ARG A 130 -0.78 4.47 2.52
C ARG A 130 -1.69 3.96 1.41
N ALA A 131 -3.00 3.93 1.72
CA ALA A 131 -4.08 3.82 0.75
C ALA A 131 -4.95 5.07 0.80
N TYR A 132 -5.36 5.57 -0.37
CA TYR A 132 -6.26 6.71 -0.52
C TYR A 132 -7.43 6.36 -1.43
N LEU A 133 -8.57 7.00 -1.18
CA LEU A 133 -9.72 7.06 -2.08
C LEU A 133 -9.82 8.47 -2.67
N TYR A 134 -9.82 8.57 -3.99
CA TYR A 134 -10.15 9.80 -4.70
C TYR A 134 -11.54 9.68 -5.30
N ARG A 135 -12.45 10.58 -4.89
CA ARG A 135 -13.85 10.62 -5.28
C ARG A 135 -14.30 12.06 -5.45
N ALA A 136 -14.89 12.39 -6.59
CA ALA A 136 -15.51 13.69 -6.87
C ALA A 136 -14.58 14.90 -6.57
N GLY A 137 -13.27 14.77 -6.82
CA GLY A 137 -12.29 15.83 -6.58
C GLY A 137 -11.65 15.81 -5.19
N GLU A 138 -12.15 15.00 -4.28
CA GLU A 138 -11.64 14.89 -2.91
C GLU A 138 -10.73 13.67 -2.73
N LEU A 139 -9.59 13.85 -2.06
CA LEU A 139 -8.68 12.78 -1.66
C LEU A 139 -8.88 12.48 -0.17
N LYS A 140 -9.13 11.22 0.14
CA LYS A 140 -9.30 10.75 1.51
C LYS A 140 -8.31 9.63 1.81
N GLN A 141 -7.45 9.81 2.81
CA GLN A 141 -6.61 8.72 3.32
C GLN A 141 -7.47 7.66 4.01
N LEU A 142 -7.27 6.39 3.62
CA LEU A 142 -8.00 5.23 4.15
C LEU A 142 -7.22 4.47 5.22
N THR A 143 -5.90 4.57 5.21
CA THR A 143 -5.00 3.98 6.20
C THR A 143 -4.61 4.99 7.26
N ARG A 144 -4.11 4.51 8.38
CA ARG A 144 -3.51 5.34 9.42
C ARG A 144 -2.09 4.87 9.65
N ASP A 145 -1.14 5.81 9.55
CA ASP A 145 0.28 5.48 9.67
C ASP A 145 0.61 4.85 11.02
N HIS A 146 1.33 3.75 11.01
CA HIS A 146 1.84 3.11 12.22
C HIS A 146 3.21 3.67 12.59
N THR A 147 3.27 4.98 12.86
CA THR A 147 4.47 5.69 13.31
C THR A 147 4.37 6.13 14.77
N LEU A 148 5.52 6.45 15.37
CA LEU A 148 5.58 6.94 16.75
C LEU A 148 4.85 8.28 16.88
N VAL A 149 5.06 9.18 15.92
CA VAL A 149 4.40 10.50 15.92
C VAL A 149 2.88 10.40 15.79
N GLN A 150 2.39 9.45 15.00
CA GLN A 150 0.95 9.22 14.91
C GLN A 150 0.35 8.74 16.23
N LYS A 151 1.10 7.97 17.05
CA LYS A 151 0.68 7.63 18.42
C LYS A 151 0.67 8.87 19.31
N PHE A 152 1.60 9.81 19.15
CA PHE A 152 1.62 11.06 19.90
C PHE A 152 0.42 11.93 19.56
N VAL A 153 0.07 12.06 18.26
CA VAL A 153 -1.14 12.77 17.82
C VAL A 153 -2.40 12.16 18.42
N GLN A 154 -2.55 10.82 18.38
CA GLN A 154 -3.71 10.12 18.95
C GLN A 154 -3.87 10.31 20.45
N ARG A 155 -2.76 10.50 21.16
CA ARG A 155 -2.77 10.76 22.61
C ARG A 155 -2.90 12.24 22.96
N GLY A 156 -3.00 13.12 21.95
CA GLY A 156 -3.06 14.56 22.13
C GLY A 156 -1.76 15.19 22.66
N LEU A 157 -0.62 14.50 22.50
CA LEU A 157 0.69 14.97 22.94
C LEU A 157 1.28 16.00 21.97
N ILE A 158 1.00 15.87 20.70
CA ILE A 158 1.35 16.83 19.63
C ILE A 158 0.16 16.96 18.68
N ASP A 159 0.08 18.04 17.91
CA ASP A 159 -0.88 18.20 16.84
C ASP A 159 -0.38 17.57 15.51
N ALA A 160 -1.26 17.46 14.52
CA ALA A 160 -0.94 16.86 13.23
C ALA A 160 0.12 17.67 12.45
N VAL A 161 0.17 18.98 12.63
CA VAL A 161 1.15 19.86 11.95
C VAL A 161 2.54 19.63 12.52
N THR A 162 2.68 19.59 13.83
CA THR A 162 3.93 19.28 14.53
C THR A 162 4.46 17.89 14.14
N ALA A 163 3.57 16.91 13.94
CA ALA A 163 3.95 15.56 13.54
C ALA A 163 4.69 15.52 12.20
N LEU A 164 4.36 16.40 11.24
CA LEU A 164 4.97 16.43 9.90
C LEU A 164 6.47 16.77 9.92
N THR A 165 6.91 17.55 10.89
CA THR A 165 8.31 18.01 11.02
C THR A 165 9.05 17.36 12.18
N HIS A 166 8.40 16.45 12.93
CA HIS A 166 8.98 15.82 14.11
C HIS A 166 10.20 14.96 13.73
N PRO A 167 11.32 15.00 14.48
CA PRO A 167 12.52 14.21 14.20
C PRO A 167 12.24 12.70 14.11
N GLU A 168 11.33 12.19 14.93
CA GLU A 168 10.98 10.77 15.03
C GLU A 168 9.81 10.35 14.11
N ARG A 169 9.44 11.18 13.11
CA ARG A 169 8.31 10.89 12.21
C ARG A 169 8.46 9.60 11.40
N HIS A 170 9.70 9.13 11.22
CA HIS A 170 10.02 7.91 10.46
C HIS A 170 10.07 6.65 11.31
N ILE A 171 9.89 6.75 12.64
CA ILE A 171 9.95 5.57 13.52
C ILE A 171 8.65 4.79 13.42
N LEU A 172 8.73 3.61 12.78
CA LEU A 172 7.62 2.69 12.70
C LEU A 172 7.32 2.02 14.04
N THR A 173 6.06 1.79 14.30
CA THR A 173 5.58 1.07 15.49
C THR A 173 4.94 -0.27 15.17
N LYS A 174 4.67 -0.53 13.88
CA LYS A 174 4.23 -1.80 13.33
C LYS A 174 4.75 -1.95 11.91
N GLY A 175 5.13 -3.19 11.54
CA GLY A 175 5.57 -3.59 10.22
C GLY A 175 5.70 -5.11 10.18
N LEU A 176 5.81 -5.69 9.00
CA LEU A 176 6.13 -7.10 8.84
C LEU A 176 7.58 -7.34 9.29
N GLY A 177 7.84 -8.45 9.96
CA GLY A 177 9.14 -8.78 10.55
C GLY A 177 9.38 -8.19 11.94
N MET A 178 8.60 -7.19 12.39
CA MET A 178 8.77 -6.58 13.72
C MET A 178 8.19 -7.42 14.87
N GLY A 179 7.36 -8.39 14.58
CA GLY A 179 6.78 -9.30 15.57
C GLY A 179 5.98 -10.41 14.92
N VAL A 180 5.99 -11.61 15.54
CA VAL A 180 5.37 -12.81 14.98
C VAL A 180 3.84 -12.67 14.87
N ASP A 181 3.20 -12.11 15.90
CA ASP A 181 1.73 -11.99 16.00
C ASP A 181 1.20 -10.62 15.56
N MET A 182 1.86 -9.97 14.60
CA MET A 182 1.40 -8.69 14.07
C MET A 182 0.04 -8.83 13.37
N LYS A 183 -0.96 -8.10 13.87
CA LYS A 183 -2.29 -8.04 13.25
C LYS A 183 -2.39 -6.80 12.37
N PRO A 184 -2.83 -6.94 11.11
CA PRO A 184 -3.06 -5.80 10.24
C PRO A 184 -4.20 -4.93 10.75
N GLU A 185 -4.13 -3.63 10.46
CA GLU A 185 -5.30 -2.76 10.53
C GLU A 185 -6.11 -2.94 9.25
N LEU A 186 -7.43 -3.07 9.42
CA LEU A 186 -8.38 -3.31 8.33
C LEU A 186 -9.27 -2.09 8.14
N THR A 187 -9.42 -1.67 6.89
CA THR A 187 -10.36 -0.63 6.48
C THR A 187 -11.21 -1.16 5.35
N SER A 188 -12.51 -0.86 5.37
CA SER A 188 -13.44 -1.22 4.30
C SER A 188 -14.26 0.00 3.91
N THR A 189 -14.38 0.27 2.62
CA THR A 189 -15.15 1.40 2.10
C THR A 189 -15.90 1.01 0.83
N PRO A 190 -17.18 1.37 0.67
CA PRO A 190 -17.89 1.19 -0.59
C PRO A 190 -17.23 1.98 -1.71
N VAL A 191 -17.14 1.39 -2.90
CA VAL A 191 -16.57 2.02 -4.09
C VAL A 191 -17.54 1.99 -5.27
N THR A 192 -17.42 3.00 -6.13
CA THR A 192 -18.18 3.19 -7.36
C THR A 192 -17.27 3.24 -8.58
N PRO A 193 -17.76 3.05 -9.80
CA PRO A 193 -16.92 3.02 -11.01
C PRO A 193 -16.12 4.30 -11.27
N GLU A 194 -16.53 5.43 -10.69
CA GLU A 194 -15.88 6.73 -10.84
C GLU A 194 -14.72 6.95 -9.86
N ASP A 195 -14.58 6.05 -8.87
CA ASP A 195 -13.55 6.16 -7.85
C ASP A 195 -12.18 5.73 -8.37
N ILE A 196 -11.17 6.31 -7.77
CA ILE A 196 -9.77 5.86 -7.91
C ILE A 196 -9.26 5.51 -6.52
N VAL A 197 -8.65 4.32 -6.38
CA VAL A 197 -7.95 3.93 -5.17
C VAL A 197 -6.44 3.94 -5.44
N ILE A 198 -5.66 4.54 -4.54
CA ILE A 198 -4.21 4.64 -4.67
C ILE A 198 -3.57 3.90 -3.52
N LEU A 199 -2.53 3.13 -3.83
CA LEU A 199 -1.58 2.60 -2.85
C LEU A 199 -0.22 3.23 -3.11
N CYS A 200 0.50 3.63 -2.06
CA CYS A 200 1.85 4.19 -2.22
C CYS A 200 2.74 3.92 -1.02
N SER A 201 4.06 3.90 -1.27
CA SER A 201 5.07 4.03 -0.22
C SER A 201 5.19 5.48 0.25
N ASP A 202 5.89 5.68 1.36
CA ASP A 202 6.08 7.01 1.96
C ASP A 202 6.92 7.97 1.09
N GLY A 203 7.70 7.44 0.13
CA GLY A 203 8.45 8.24 -0.83
C GLY A 203 7.56 9.10 -1.73
N LEU A 204 6.30 8.73 -1.96
CA LEU A 204 5.34 9.62 -2.61
C LEU A 204 4.93 10.76 -1.66
N THR A 205 4.51 10.43 -0.46
CA THR A 205 3.90 11.38 0.49
C THR A 205 4.91 12.26 1.22
N LYS A 206 6.20 11.92 1.19
CA LYS A 206 7.30 12.80 1.56
C LYS A 206 7.48 13.94 0.56
N MET A 207 7.22 13.69 -0.72
CA MET A 207 7.42 14.66 -1.80
C MET A 207 6.14 15.42 -2.15
N LEU A 208 4.96 14.81 -2.02
CA LEU A 208 3.68 15.38 -2.41
C LEU A 208 2.71 15.42 -1.24
N ASP A 209 2.14 16.58 -0.98
CA ASP A 209 1.01 16.72 -0.07
C ASP A 209 -0.30 16.25 -0.73
N ASP A 210 -1.33 16.03 0.07
CA ASP A 210 -2.61 15.50 -0.37
C ASP A 210 -3.28 16.38 -1.45
N ALA A 211 -3.10 17.71 -1.38
CA ALA A 211 -3.63 18.65 -2.37
C ALA A 211 -2.94 18.49 -3.74
N SER A 212 -1.62 18.28 -3.73
CA SER A 212 -0.84 18.00 -4.95
C SER A 212 -1.26 16.65 -5.57
N ILE A 213 -1.44 15.61 -4.76
CA ILE A 213 -1.92 14.30 -5.22
C ILE A 213 -3.31 14.43 -5.85
N ALA A 214 -4.25 15.09 -5.18
CA ALA A 214 -5.60 15.32 -5.69
C ALA A 214 -5.61 16.08 -7.03
N SER A 215 -4.76 17.11 -7.15
CA SER A 215 -4.63 17.89 -8.38
C SER A 215 -4.14 17.04 -9.56
N ILE A 216 -3.13 16.19 -9.35
CA ILE A 216 -2.61 15.29 -10.39
C ILE A 216 -3.68 14.30 -10.84
N LEU A 217 -4.45 13.73 -9.91
CA LEU A 217 -5.53 12.81 -10.21
C LEU A 217 -6.65 13.49 -11.02
N SER A 218 -7.00 14.73 -10.66
CA SER A 218 -7.97 15.55 -11.40
C SER A 218 -7.52 15.77 -12.84
N LEU A 219 -6.26 16.15 -13.04
CA LEU A 219 -5.68 16.38 -14.37
C LEU A 219 -5.59 15.11 -15.21
N ALA A 220 -5.45 13.95 -14.57
CA ALA A 220 -5.42 12.66 -15.25
C ALA A 220 -6.78 12.27 -15.86
N GLY A 221 -7.88 12.89 -15.42
CA GLY A 221 -9.21 12.71 -16.01
C GLY A 221 -9.75 11.27 -15.92
N GLY A 222 -9.37 10.53 -14.89
CA GLY A 222 -9.76 9.13 -14.68
C GLY A 222 -8.87 8.10 -15.43
N ASP A 223 -7.81 8.53 -16.09
CA ASP A 223 -6.83 7.63 -16.74
C ASP A 223 -5.78 7.18 -15.71
N PRO A 224 -5.76 5.90 -15.29
CA PRO A 224 -4.84 5.42 -14.27
C PRO A 224 -3.37 5.45 -14.71
N HIS A 225 -3.07 5.34 -16.03
CA HIS A 225 -1.71 5.43 -16.55
C HIS A 225 -1.17 6.85 -16.42
N LYS A 226 -1.97 7.87 -16.80
CA LYS A 226 -1.60 9.27 -16.64
C LYS A 226 -1.45 9.64 -15.17
N ALA A 227 -2.36 9.17 -14.32
CA ALA A 227 -2.30 9.40 -12.88
C ALA A 227 -1.03 8.81 -12.26
N CYS A 228 -0.76 7.53 -12.51
CA CYS A 228 0.42 6.85 -11.97
C CYS A 228 1.72 7.51 -12.45
N HIS A 229 1.82 7.82 -13.75
CA HIS A 229 2.98 8.54 -14.31
C HIS A 229 3.13 9.93 -13.69
N GLY A 230 2.06 10.72 -13.65
CA GLY A 230 2.08 12.08 -13.10
C GLY A 230 2.50 12.12 -11.64
N LEU A 231 2.02 11.19 -10.80
CA LEU A 231 2.38 11.10 -9.39
C LEU A 231 3.88 10.78 -9.22
N THR A 232 4.39 9.78 -9.94
CA THR A 232 5.81 9.40 -9.83
C THR A 232 6.74 10.47 -10.38
N GLU A 233 6.46 11.05 -11.54
CA GLU A 233 7.28 12.12 -12.12
C GLU A 233 7.31 13.37 -11.23
N GLN A 234 6.15 13.76 -10.68
CA GLN A 234 6.11 14.93 -9.82
C GLN A 234 6.85 14.73 -8.50
N ALA A 235 6.81 13.50 -7.92
CA ALA A 235 7.59 13.17 -6.75
C ALA A 235 9.10 13.19 -7.05
N LEU A 236 9.53 12.65 -8.18
CA LEU A 236 10.91 12.74 -8.65
C LEU A 236 11.36 14.20 -8.85
N ASN A 237 10.53 15.02 -9.50
CA ASN A 237 10.82 16.44 -9.75
C ASN A 237 10.94 17.28 -8.46
N ARG A 238 10.31 16.83 -7.37
CA ARG A 238 10.42 17.47 -6.04
C ARG A 238 11.58 16.95 -5.19
N GLY A 239 12.47 16.16 -5.79
CA GLY A 239 13.72 15.72 -5.15
C GLY A 239 13.97 14.23 -5.19
N GLY A 240 12.91 13.38 -5.25
CA GLY A 240 13.05 11.94 -5.30
C GLY A 240 13.99 11.39 -4.21
N GLU A 241 13.82 11.86 -2.97
CA GLU A 241 14.74 11.58 -1.86
C GLU A 241 14.69 10.12 -1.39
N ASP A 242 13.58 9.43 -1.70
CA ASP A 242 13.37 8.04 -1.32
C ASP A 242 12.94 7.18 -2.53
N ASN A 243 12.81 5.88 -2.31
CA ASN A 243 12.13 4.99 -3.24
C ASN A 243 10.66 5.40 -3.34
N ILE A 244 10.11 5.45 -4.55
CA ILE A 244 8.75 5.93 -4.82
C ILE A 244 7.98 4.81 -5.50
N THR A 245 6.99 4.28 -4.81
CA THR A 245 6.12 3.24 -5.37
C THR A 245 4.67 3.68 -5.30
N VAL A 246 3.97 3.60 -6.43
CA VAL A 246 2.58 4.00 -6.58
C VAL A 246 1.82 2.96 -7.38
N ILE A 247 0.63 2.59 -6.91
CA ILE A 247 -0.38 1.85 -7.68
C ILE A 247 -1.64 2.72 -7.75
N VAL A 248 -2.17 2.88 -8.94
CA VAL A 248 -3.46 3.55 -9.19
C VAL A 248 -4.44 2.50 -9.69
N VAL A 249 -5.51 2.27 -8.93
CA VAL A 249 -6.55 1.27 -9.22
C VAL A 249 -7.83 2.01 -9.61
N ALA A 250 -8.34 1.71 -10.80
CA ALA A 250 -9.58 2.31 -11.32
C ALA A 250 -10.45 1.24 -11.99
N CYS A 251 -11.75 1.52 -12.10
CA CYS A 251 -12.65 0.67 -12.84
C CYS A 251 -12.37 0.80 -14.34
N ARG A 252 -12.26 -0.33 -15.05
CA ARG A 252 -12.14 -0.32 -16.51
C ARG A 252 -13.45 0.21 -17.11
N ARG A 253 -13.34 1.28 -17.89
CA ARG A 253 -14.45 1.71 -18.76
C ARG A 253 -14.47 0.77 -19.95
N SER A 254 -15.57 0.04 -20.12
CA SER A 254 -15.85 -0.77 -21.32
C SER A 254 -16.00 0.11 -22.56
#